data_d9c647a2bf79b042711607a07bbc3568
#
_entry.id   d9c647a2bf79b042711607a07bbc3568
#
_cell.length_a   1.000
_cell.length_b   1.000
_cell.length_c   1.000
_cell.angle_alpha   90.00
_cell.angle_beta   90.00
_cell.angle_gamma   90.00
#
_symmetry.space_group_name_H-M   'P 1'
#
loop_
_entity.id
_entity.type
_entity.pdbx_description
1 polymer ?
#
loop_
_entity_poly.entity_id
_entity_poly.type
_entity_poly.pdbx_seq_one_letter_code
_entity_poly.pdbx_strand_id
1 'polypeptide(L)'
;MRLLNILVLVPLLALLTAPPVCAQVTFGSSGAEGDPFRRQQWRVPSPDTDTAAHALLFRPPGAGPFRLAVIAHASTQNGLRRAQMPQPEYRALTAFLIARGFAVLVPERLGHGATGGRYVEDQGGCDEADYVRSGRATADEISLALEDLRKQDFIRKDAAIVIGHSAGGWGALALANADPKAISAIIAFAPGRGGHANDESNRICAPHTLLAAAAEFGKAARIPVTWLVAANDSYFAPAFSIALAEAFRRSGGKVDFRALPAVGSEGHWMIESEAGVKAASADIARVLNLPKPMATKKP
;
A
#
# COMPACT_ATOMS: atom_id res chain seq x y z
N MET A 1 33.58 -48.49 69.65
CA MET A 1 32.90 -48.34 68.30
C MET A 1 32.67 -46.84 68.09
N ARG A 2 33.48 -46.23 67.21
CA ARG A 2 33.30 -44.80 66.81
C ARG A 2 32.57 -44.79 65.46
N LEU A 3 31.35 -44.21 65.47
CA LEU A 3 30.60 -43.99 64.25
C LEU A 3 31.15 -42.76 63.51
N LEU A 4 31.58 -42.98 62.26
CA LEU A 4 32.11 -41.95 61.35
C LEU A 4 30.91 -41.39 60.57
N ASN A 5 30.51 -40.15 60.86
CA ASN A 5 29.49 -39.43 60.02
C ASN A 5 30.15 -38.91 58.78
N ILE A 6 29.77 -39.45 57.61
CA ILE A 6 30.16 -38.94 56.29
C ILE A 6 29.14 -37.89 55.90
N LEU A 7 29.60 -36.63 55.86
CA LEU A 7 28.80 -35.50 55.31
C LEU A 7 28.90 -35.51 53.77
N VAL A 8 27.84 -35.87 53.12
CA VAL A 8 27.78 -35.82 51.67
C VAL A 8 27.38 -34.39 51.27
N LEU A 9 28.34 -33.63 50.72
CA LEU A 9 28.09 -32.29 50.11
C LEU A 9 27.50 -32.50 48.70
N VAL A 10 26.24 -32.18 48.53
CA VAL A 10 25.58 -32.14 47.18
C VAL A 10 25.83 -30.74 46.60
N PRO A 11 26.52 -30.62 45.45
CA PRO A 11 26.69 -29.33 44.81
C PRO A 11 25.36 -28.87 44.25
N LEU A 12 24.86 -27.72 44.69
CA LEU A 12 23.69 -27.02 44.12
C LEU A 12 24.10 -26.39 42.80
N LEU A 13 23.75 -27.05 41.67
CA LEU A 13 23.99 -26.53 40.33
C LEU A 13 22.95 -25.42 40.08
N ALA A 14 23.32 -24.15 40.23
CA ALA A 14 22.48 -23.01 39.88
C ALA A 14 22.37 -22.94 38.36
N LEU A 15 21.22 -23.33 37.80
CA LEU A 15 20.86 -23.08 36.41
C LEU A 15 20.68 -21.56 36.24
N LEU A 16 21.68 -20.90 35.68
CA LEU A 16 21.56 -19.53 35.16
C LEU A 16 20.64 -19.56 33.92
N THR A 17 19.36 -19.29 34.13
CA THR A 17 18.43 -19.02 33.02
C THR A 17 18.78 -17.66 32.44
N ALA A 18 19.42 -17.65 31.25
CA ALA A 18 19.60 -16.43 30.52
C ALA A 18 18.19 -15.86 30.17
N PRO A 19 17.96 -14.54 30.31
CA PRO A 19 16.68 -13.95 29.90
C PRO A 19 16.48 -14.17 28.41
N PRO A 20 15.23 -14.38 27.96
CA PRO A 20 14.95 -14.50 26.54
C PRO A 20 15.42 -13.22 25.84
N VAL A 21 16.35 -13.36 24.90
CA VAL A 21 16.74 -12.27 24.00
C VAL A 21 15.55 -12.05 23.08
N CYS A 22 14.74 -11.03 23.34
CA CYS A 22 13.77 -10.55 22.36
C CYS A 22 14.55 -10.15 21.10
N ALA A 23 14.33 -10.85 19.99
CA ALA A 23 14.92 -10.48 18.71
C ALA A 23 14.41 -9.07 18.35
N GLN A 24 15.32 -8.10 18.32
CA GLN A 24 14.97 -6.73 17.98
C GLN A 24 14.53 -6.67 16.52
N VAL A 25 13.33 -6.14 16.26
CA VAL A 25 12.83 -5.93 14.88
C VAL A 25 13.75 -4.96 14.18
N THR A 26 14.30 -5.37 13.03
CA THR A 26 15.20 -4.54 12.23
C THR A 26 14.50 -4.06 10.96
N PHE A 27 14.69 -2.78 10.62
CA PHE A 27 14.17 -2.16 9.40
C PHE A 27 15.30 -1.92 8.41
N GLY A 28 14.94 -1.72 7.14
CA GLY A 28 15.90 -1.50 6.07
C GLY A 28 16.04 -2.69 5.12
N SER A 29 17.15 -2.75 4.40
CA SER A 29 17.41 -3.81 3.44
C SER A 29 17.56 -5.18 4.12
N SER A 30 16.91 -6.21 3.56
CA SER A 30 16.99 -7.59 4.04
C SER A 30 17.56 -8.56 3.01
N GLY A 31 18.25 -8.04 1.98
CA GLY A 31 18.88 -8.84 0.94
C GLY A 31 19.70 -7.99 -0.04
N ALA A 32 20.42 -8.65 -0.93
CA ALA A 32 21.15 -7.99 -2.00
C ALA A 32 20.19 -7.36 -3.03
N GLU A 33 20.68 -6.35 -3.75
CA GLU A 33 20.00 -5.82 -4.94
C GLU A 33 20.06 -6.84 -6.08
N GLY A 34 18.99 -6.92 -6.85
CA GLY A 34 18.88 -7.77 -8.03
C GLY A 34 18.20 -7.07 -9.20
N ASP A 35 18.17 -7.72 -10.33
CA ASP A 35 17.49 -7.25 -11.53
C ASP A 35 16.01 -7.68 -11.56
N PRO A 36 15.15 -6.91 -12.27
CA PRO A 36 15.42 -5.61 -12.83
C PRO A 36 15.31 -4.48 -11.79
N PHE A 37 15.85 -3.30 -12.11
CA PHE A 37 15.65 -2.07 -11.37
C PHE A 37 16.21 -2.06 -9.94
N ARG A 38 17.33 -2.75 -9.69
CA ARG A 38 17.94 -2.85 -8.36
C ARG A 38 16.92 -3.29 -7.32
N ARG A 39 16.05 -4.25 -7.70
CA ARG A 39 15.01 -4.83 -6.84
C ARG A 39 15.63 -5.38 -5.56
N GLN A 40 15.13 -4.97 -4.43
CA GLN A 40 15.67 -5.35 -3.13
C GLN A 40 14.55 -5.65 -2.14
N GLN A 41 14.71 -6.74 -1.38
CA GLN A 41 13.86 -6.99 -0.23
C GLN A 41 14.14 -5.95 0.86
N TRP A 42 13.07 -5.44 1.46
CA TRP A 42 13.11 -4.39 2.47
C TRP A 42 12.20 -4.74 3.64
N ARG A 43 12.51 -4.21 4.81
CA ARG A 43 11.65 -4.29 5.98
C ARG A 43 11.29 -2.89 6.41
N VAL A 44 10.00 -2.62 6.60
CA VAL A 44 9.48 -1.32 7.03
C VAL A 44 8.65 -1.45 8.31
N PRO A 45 8.52 -0.38 9.11
CA PRO A 45 7.64 -0.39 10.27
C PRO A 45 6.19 -0.69 9.90
N SER A 46 5.48 -1.33 10.82
CA SER A 46 4.04 -1.55 10.76
C SER A 46 3.37 -1.03 12.04
N PRO A 47 2.03 -0.92 12.10
CA PRO A 47 1.31 -0.59 13.33
C PRO A 47 1.52 -1.60 14.47
N ASP A 48 1.95 -2.81 14.16
CA ASP A 48 2.39 -3.81 15.13
C ASP A 48 3.91 -3.70 15.29
N THR A 49 4.37 -3.22 16.44
CA THR A 49 5.79 -2.97 16.71
C THR A 49 6.65 -4.23 16.72
N ASP A 50 6.03 -5.40 16.88
CA ASP A 50 6.71 -6.69 16.91
C ASP A 50 6.80 -7.34 15.51
N THR A 51 6.12 -6.75 14.51
CA THR A 51 6.08 -7.25 13.14
C THR A 51 6.58 -6.21 12.15
N ALA A 52 7.76 -6.42 11.54
CA ALA A 52 8.20 -5.62 10.40
C ALA A 52 7.46 -6.06 9.13
N ALA A 53 6.85 -5.12 8.42
CA ALA A 53 6.23 -5.39 7.14
C ALA A 53 7.29 -5.65 6.07
N HIS A 54 7.09 -6.69 5.26
CA HIS A 54 7.90 -6.93 4.08
C HIS A 54 7.61 -5.84 3.04
N ALA A 55 8.60 -5.50 2.25
CA ALA A 55 8.44 -4.57 1.14
C ALA A 55 9.41 -4.91 0.00
N LEU A 56 9.07 -4.47 -1.18
CA LEU A 56 10.02 -4.41 -2.29
C LEU A 56 10.39 -2.96 -2.56
N LEU A 57 11.68 -2.71 -2.61
CA LEU A 57 12.25 -1.44 -3.04
C LEU A 57 12.87 -1.60 -4.42
N PHE A 58 12.48 -0.74 -5.35
CA PHE A 58 13.06 -0.64 -6.69
C PHE A 58 13.69 0.73 -6.84
N ARG A 59 14.86 0.81 -7.51
CA ARG A 59 15.59 2.06 -7.69
C ARG A 59 16.09 2.23 -9.11
N PRO A 60 16.14 3.47 -9.62
CA PRO A 60 16.86 3.77 -10.87
C PRO A 60 18.36 3.46 -10.73
N PRO A 61 19.10 3.35 -11.85
CA PRO A 61 20.56 3.38 -11.82
C PRO A 61 21.12 4.62 -11.15
N GLY A 62 22.28 4.51 -10.52
CA GLY A 62 22.98 5.61 -9.84
C GLY A 62 22.77 5.66 -8.34
N ALA A 63 23.37 6.68 -7.69
CA ALA A 63 23.38 6.83 -6.23
C ALA A 63 22.11 7.52 -5.68
N GLY A 64 21.37 8.27 -6.50
CA GLY A 64 20.29 9.15 -6.05
C GLY A 64 20.78 10.56 -5.68
N PRO A 65 20.06 11.34 -4.87
CA PRO A 65 18.77 10.96 -4.25
C PRO A 65 17.61 10.96 -5.25
N PHE A 66 16.72 9.98 -5.14
CA PHE A 66 15.58 9.76 -6.02
C PHE A 66 14.28 10.33 -5.42
N ARG A 67 13.33 10.74 -6.28
CA ARG A 67 11.95 11.00 -5.85
C ARG A 67 11.32 9.68 -5.38
N LEU A 68 10.41 9.75 -4.40
CA LEU A 68 9.76 8.56 -3.85
C LEU A 68 8.33 8.40 -4.37
N ALA A 69 8.00 7.18 -4.81
CA ALA A 69 6.64 6.71 -4.99
C ALA A 69 6.38 5.49 -4.09
N VAL A 70 5.25 5.47 -3.39
CA VAL A 70 4.79 4.32 -2.60
C VAL A 70 3.57 3.74 -3.27
N ILE A 71 3.56 2.43 -3.55
CA ILE A 71 2.42 1.73 -4.14
C ILE A 71 1.75 0.88 -3.05
N ALA A 72 0.49 1.21 -2.73
CA ALA A 72 -0.34 0.47 -1.79
C ALA A 72 -1.21 -0.54 -2.54
N HIS A 73 -1.04 -1.83 -2.23
CA HIS A 73 -1.66 -2.93 -2.96
C HIS A 73 -3.16 -3.13 -2.65
N ALA A 74 -3.85 -3.87 -3.52
CA ALA A 74 -5.21 -4.37 -3.28
C ALA A 74 -5.26 -5.34 -2.09
N SER A 75 -6.46 -5.62 -1.59
CA SER A 75 -6.69 -6.57 -0.50
C SER A 75 -8.02 -7.29 -0.66
N THR A 76 -8.26 -8.33 0.14
CA THR A 76 -9.51 -9.06 0.24
C THR A 76 -9.89 -9.31 1.69
N GLN A 77 -11.18 -9.46 1.99
CA GLN A 77 -11.66 -9.86 3.32
C GLN A 77 -11.44 -11.36 3.59
N ASN A 78 -11.18 -12.16 2.57
CA ASN A 78 -10.91 -13.58 2.73
C ASN A 78 -9.52 -13.83 3.33
N GLY A 79 -9.45 -14.29 4.58
CA GLY A 79 -8.21 -14.50 5.34
C GLY A 79 -7.24 -15.49 4.69
N LEU A 80 -7.77 -16.58 4.08
CA LEU A 80 -6.92 -17.56 3.39
C LEU A 80 -6.28 -16.95 2.14
N ARG A 81 -7.07 -16.23 1.32
CA ARG A 81 -6.55 -15.55 0.13
C ARG A 81 -5.50 -14.50 0.53
N ARG A 82 -5.73 -13.73 1.63
CA ARG A 82 -4.72 -12.77 2.12
C ARG A 82 -3.42 -13.43 2.53
N ALA A 83 -3.48 -14.49 3.32
CA ALA A 83 -2.31 -15.23 3.79
C ALA A 83 -1.49 -15.84 2.63
N GLN A 84 -2.12 -16.11 1.50
CA GLN A 84 -1.50 -16.68 0.31
C GLN A 84 -1.17 -15.65 -0.76
N MET A 85 -1.38 -14.35 -0.51
CA MET A 85 -1.04 -13.32 -1.49
C MET A 85 0.47 -13.32 -1.75
N PRO A 86 0.87 -13.33 -3.02
CA PRO A 86 2.28 -13.13 -3.35
C PRO A 86 2.68 -11.68 -3.02
N GLN A 87 3.98 -11.46 -2.75
CA GLN A 87 4.52 -10.11 -2.60
C GLN A 87 4.15 -9.25 -3.84
N PRO A 88 3.42 -8.14 -3.66
CA PRO A 88 3.01 -7.32 -4.79
C PRO A 88 4.20 -6.56 -5.40
N GLU A 89 4.25 -6.48 -6.72
CA GLU A 89 5.34 -5.82 -7.46
C GLU A 89 4.88 -4.71 -8.39
N TYR A 90 3.66 -4.79 -8.93
CA TYR A 90 3.13 -3.84 -9.92
C TYR A 90 4.13 -3.53 -11.05
N ARG A 91 4.68 -4.58 -11.67
CA ARG A 91 5.86 -4.52 -12.55
C ARG A 91 5.78 -3.46 -13.63
N ALA A 92 4.66 -3.35 -14.33
CA ALA A 92 4.48 -2.37 -15.40
C ALA A 92 4.49 -0.92 -14.87
N LEU A 93 3.79 -0.67 -13.76
CA LEU A 93 3.78 0.64 -13.11
C LEU A 93 5.14 0.98 -12.50
N THR A 94 5.78 0.01 -11.85
CA THR A 94 7.14 0.16 -11.29
C THR A 94 8.13 0.54 -12.39
N ALA A 95 8.15 -0.17 -13.52
CA ALA A 95 8.99 0.16 -14.68
C ALA A 95 8.71 1.57 -15.20
N PHE A 96 7.43 1.96 -15.28
CA PHE A 96 7.03 3.31 -15.71
C PHE A 96 7.58 4.41 -14.80
N LEU A 97 7.56 4.20 -13.49
CA LEU A 97 8.04 5.15 -12.49
C LEU A 97 9.57 5.20 -12.43
N ILE A 98 10.24 4.05 -12.48
CA ILE A 98 11.71 3.94 -12.51
C ILE A 98 12.28 4.68 -13.72
N ALA A 99 11.70 4.49 -14.91
CA ALA A 99 12.11 5.20 -16.13
C ALA A 99 11.98 6.74 -16.01
N ARG A 100 11.27 7.22 -14.97
CA ARG A 100 11.07 8.65 -14.65
C ARG A 100 11.82 9.11 -13.41
N GLY A 101 12.77 8.32 -12.94
CA GLY A 101 13.67 8.67 -11.85
C GLY A 101 13.09 8.53 -10.44
N PHE A 102 12.00 7.75 -10.27
CA PHE A 102 11.46 7.47 -8.95
C PHE A 102 12.07 6.20 -8.36
N ALA A 103 12.42 6.23 -7.08
CA ALA A 103 12.48 5.04 -6.27
C ALA A 103 11.04 4.62 -5.94
N VAL A 104 10.76 3.33 -6.01
CA VAL A 104 9.41 2.78 -5.81
C VAL A 104 9.44 1.80 -4.65
N LEU A 105 8.63 2.06 -3.63
CA LEU A 105 8.42 1.16 -2.50
C LEU A 105 7.04 0.50 -2.63
N VAL A 106 7.01 -0.82 -2.49
CA VAL A 106 5.76 -1.61 -2.48
C VAL A 106 5.71 -2.41 -1.18
N PRO A 107 5.17 -1.84 -0.09
CA PRO A 107 5.01 -2.55 1.17
C PRO A 107 3.91 -3.60 1.05
N GLU A 108 4.13 -4.77 1.65
CA GLU A 108 3.14 -5.82 1.89
C GLU A 108 2.60 -5.63 3.31
N ARG A 109 1.35 -5.15 3.42
CA ARG A 109 0.77 -4.72 4.70
C ARG A 109 0.45 -5.89 5.64
N LEU A 110 0.22 -5.59 6.92
CA LEU A 110 -0.12 -6.58 7.96
C LEU A 110 -1.30 -7.48 7.54
N GLY A 111 -1.22 -8.75 7.90
CA GLY A 111 -2.22 -9.77 7.59
C GLY A 111 -2.17 -10.26 6.14
N HIS A 112 -1.15 -9.89 5.36
CA HIS A 112 -0.95 -10.32 3.97
C HIS A 112 0.35 -11.11 3.82
N GLY A 113 0.31 -12.11 2.96
CA GLY A 113 1.45 -12.87 2.46
C GLY A 113 2.53 -13.19 3.49
N ALA A 114 3.78 -12.88 3.15
CA ALA A 114 4.94 -13.14 4.00
C ALA A 114 5.07 -12.20 5.20
N THR A 115 4.44 -11.02 5.17
CA THR A 115 4.37 -10.14 6.33
C THR A 115 3.60 -10.78 7.47
N GLY A 116 2.47 -11.45 7.18
CA GLY A 116 1.64 -12.08 8.20
C GLY A 116 1.12 -11.08 9.23
N GLY A 117 1.06 -11.49 10.49
CA GLY A 117 0.56 -10.65 11.57
C GLY A 117 -0.96 -10.49 11.58
N ARG A 118 -1.45 -9.60 12.46
CA ARG A 118 -2.88 -9.33 12.57
C ARG A 118 -3.37 -8.44 11.43
N TYR A 119 -4.45 -8.82 10.76
CA TYR A 119 -5.10 -7.98 9.77
C TYR A 119 -5.78 -6.78 10.45
N VAL A 120 -5.20 -5.60 10.34
CA VAL A 120 -5.69 -4.36 10.98
C VAL A 120 -6.72 -3.62 10.14
N GLU A 121 -6.76 -3.89 8.84
CA GLU A 121 -7.64 -3.23 7.87
C GLU A 121 -9.04 -3.84 7.79
N ASP A 122 -9.42 -4.71 8.74
CA ASP A 122 -10.71 -5.36 8.74
C ASP A 122 -11.84 -4.33 8.80
N GLN A 123 -12.73 -4.38 7.81
CA GLN A 123 -13.91 -3.51 7.75
C GLN A 123 -15.10 -4.03 8.57
N GLY A 124 -15.00 -5.24 9.12
CA GLY A 124 -16.12 -5.93 9.76
C GLY A 124 -17.02 -6.67 8.76
N GLY A 125 -18.23 -6.96 9.19
CA GLY A 125 -19.25 -7.64 8.38
C GLY A 125 -19.73 -6.81 7.19
N CYS A 126 -20.44 -7.46 6.26
CA CYS A 126 -20.95 -6.79 5.06
C CYS A 126 -22.05 -5.78 5.39
N ASP A 127 -22.88 -6.06 6.37
CA ASP A 127 -24.04 -5.22 6.71
C ASP A 127 -23.66 -3.98 7.53
N GLU A 128 -22.60 -4.07 8.33
CA GLU A 128 -22.10 -3.01 9.23
C GLU A 128 -20.62 -2.68 8.97
N ALA A 129 -20.27 -2.53 7.71
CA ALA A 129 -18.87 -2.30 7.33
C ALA A 129 -18.36 -0.92 7.81
N ASP A 130 -17.26 -0.92 8.58
CA ASP A 130 -16.56 0.30 9.00
C ASP A 130 -15.43 0.64 8.00
N TYR A 131 -15.83 1.30 6.93
CA TYR A 131 -14.91 1.70 5.86
C TYR A 131 -13.99 2.86 6.25
N VAL A 132 -14.37 3.66 7.24
CA VAL A 132 -13.52 4.74 7.75
C VAL A 132 -12.36 4.15 8.53
N ARG A 133 -12.64 3.25 9.46
CA ARG A 133 -11.60 2.57 10.26
C ARG A 133 -10.64 1.79 9.38
N SER A 134 -11.17 0.99 8.44
CA SER A 134 -10.34 0.18 7.55
C SER A 134 -9.45 1.02 6.62
N GLY A 135 -9.97 2.14 6.11
CA GLY A 135 -9.18 3.07 5.30
C GLY A 135 -8.08 3.77 6.10
N ARG A 136 -8.39 4.21 7.33
CA ARG A 136 -7.39 4.81 8.23
C ARG A 136 -6.28 3.82 8.62
N ALA A 137 -6.64 2.58 8.93
CA ALA A 137 -5.65 1.54 9.22
C ALA A 137 -4.69 1.31 8.04
N THR A 138 -5.21 1.25 6.81
CA THR A 138 -4.37 1.19 5.60
C THR A 138 -3.50 2.45 5.44
N ALA A 139 -4.05 3.63 5.74
CA ALA A 139 -3.33 4.90 5.67
C ALA A 139 -2.15 4.95 6.64
N ASP A 140 -2.33 4.43 7.87
CA ASP A 140 -1.28 4.37 8.89
C ASP A 140 -0.12 3.48 8.42
N GLU A 141 -0.39 2.32 7.82
CA GLU A 141 0.64 1.44 7.27
C GLU A 141 1.41 2.10 6.12
N ILE A 142 0.72 2.79 5.21
CA ILE A 142 1.36 3.54 4.12
C ILE A 142 2.25 4.65 4.70
N SER A 143 1.78 5.39 5.69
CA SER A 143 2.52 6.48 6.33
C SER A 143 3.80 5.99 6.99
N LEU A 144 3.73 4.92 7.78
CA LEU A 144 4.89 4.34 8.46
C LEU A 144 5.97 3.90 7.48
N ALA A 145 5.59 3.21 6.41
CA ALA A 145 6.51 2.77 5.37
C ALA A 145 7.16 3.95 4.61
N LEU A 146 6.36 4.97 4.30
CA LEU A 146 6.83 6.18 3.63
C LEU A 146 7.81 6.97 4.51
N GLU A 147 7.47 7.18 5.78
CA GLU A 147 8.29 7.94 6.72
C GLU A 147 9.64 7.24 6.98
N ASP A 148 9.63 5.92 7.07
CA ASP A 148 10.86 5.16 7.25
C ASP A 148 11.79 5.26 6.03
N LEU A 149 11.24 5.07 4.82
CA LEU A 149 12.06 5.16 3.61
C LEU A 149 12.58 6.59 3.35
N ARG A 150 11.85 7.62 3.74
CA ARG A 150 12.32 9.01 3.63
C ARG A 150 13.54 9.33 4.49
N LYS A 151 13.89 8.50 5.47
CA LYS A 151 15.13 8.66 6.26
C LYS A 151 16.38 8.31 5.47
N GLN A 152 16.24 7.50 4.40
CA GLN A 152 17.37 7.04 3.59
C GLN A 152 18.00 8.18 2.78
N ASP A 153 19.34 8.21 2.70
CA ASP A 153 20.09 9.27 2.00
C ASP A 153 19.88 9.26 0.48
N PHE A 154 19.56 8.08 -0.08
CA PHE A 154 19.25 7.94 -1.50
C PHE A 154 17.81 8.37 -1.87
N ILE A 155 17.01 8.85 -0.91
CA ILE A 155 15.67 9.38 -1.12
C ILE A 155 15.66 10.90 -0.93
N ARG A 156 15.08 11.61 -1.90
CA ARG A 156 14.88 13.06 -1.80
C ARG A 156 13.94 13.39 -0.65
N LYS A 157 14.18 14.52 0.00
CA LYS A 157 13.36 14.98 1.15
C LYS A 157 12.10 15.75 0.72
N ASP A 158 11.87 15.90 -0.59
CA ASP A 158 10.62 16.46 -1.13
C ASP A 158 9.43 15.50 -0.93
N ALA A 159 8.22 15.99 -1.20
CA ALA A 159 7.01 15.23 -1.00
C ALA A 159 6.90 14.02 -1.95
N ALA A 160 6.52 12.88 -1.39
CA ALA A 160 6.32 11.65 -2.13
C ALA A 160 5.01 11.64 -2.92
N ILE A 161 4.87 10.67 -3.84
CA ILE A 161 3.61 10.31 -4.49
C ILE A 161 3.12 9.00 -3.88
N VAL A 162 1.84 8.93 -3.53
CA VAL A 162 1.19 7.69 -3.11
C VAL A 162 0.28 7.20 -4.25
N ILE A 163 0.45 5.94 -4.63
CA ILE A 163 -0.38 5.28 -5.65
C ILE A 163 -1.05 4.11 -4.98
N GLY A 164 -2.38 4.05 -5.01
CA GLY A 164 -3.13 2.99 -4.34
C GLY A 164 -4.03 2.23 -5.31
N HIS A 165 -4.14 0.93 -5.12
CA HIS A 165 -5.03 0.04 -5.87
C HIS A 165 -6.10 -0.53 -4.95
N SER A 166 -7.39 -0.41 -5.33
CA SER A 166 -8.50 -1.01 -4.60
C SER A 166 -8.49 -0.63 -3.12
N ALA A 167 -8.33 -1.57 -2.20
CA ALA A 167 -8.19 -1.33 -0.77
C ALA A 167 -7.00 -0.42 -0.41
N GLY A 168 -5.86 -0.56 -1.11
CA GLY A 168 -4.74 0.37 -0.99
C GLY A 168 -5.08 1.77 -1.50
N GLY A 169 -5.90 1.86 -2.57
CA GLY A 169 -6.47 3.11 -3.05
C GLY A 169 -7.40 3.75 -2.02
N TRP A 170 -8.20 2.94 -1.33
CA TRP A 170 -9.07 3.40 -0.24
C TRP A 170 -8.27 4.00 0.92
N GLY A 171 -7.18 3.34 1.33
CA GLY A 171 -6.23 3.89 2.31
C GLY A 171 -5.53 5.16 1.82
N ALA A 172 -5.19 5.23 0.54
CA ALA A 172 -4.63 6.45 -0.04
C ALA A 172 -5.61 7.63 -0.01
N LEU A 173 -6.93 7.40 -0.19
CA LEU A 173 -7.95 8.44 0.01
C LEU A 173 -8.02 8.92 1.47
N ALA A 174 -7.89 8.01 2.44
CA ALA A 174 -7.81 8.37 3.86
C ALA A 174 -6.58 9.22 4.17
N LEU A 175 -5.47 9.05 3.43
CA LEU A 175 -4.26 9.87 3.51
C LEU A 175 -4.41 11.28 2.89
N ALA A 176 -5.52 11.61 2.24
CA ALA A 176 -5.67 12.92 1.61
C ALA A 176 -5.64 14.09 2.61
N ASN A 177 -5.77 13.83 3.91
CA ASN A 177 -5.60 14.80 4.98
C ASN A 177 -4.15 14.99 5.47
N ALA A 178 -3.18 14.23 4.93
CA ALA A 178 -1.78 14.29 5.32
C ALA A 178 -1.14 15.66 5.05
N ASP A 179 0.07 15.87 5.57
CA ASP A 179 0.85 17.08 5.29
C ASP A 179 1.28 17.10 3.81
N PRO A 180 0.95 18.17 3.04
CA PRO A 180 1.41 18.33 1.66
C PRO A 180 2.94 18.34 1.48
N LYS A 181 3.70 18.57 2.55
CA LYS A 181 5.17 18.43 2.56
C LYS A 181 5.63 16.97 2.60
N ALA A 182 4.77 16.06 3.06
CA ALA A 182 5.05 14.63 3.08
C ALA A 182 4.57 13.94 1.80
N ILE A 183 3.37 14.28 1.33
CA ILE A 183 2.73 13.71 0.15
C ILE A 183 2.22 14.84 -0.75
N SER A 184 2.69 14.87 -2.00
CA SER A 184 2.32 15.92 -2.97
C SER A 184 1.08 15.58 -3.80
N ALA A 185 0.84 14.30 -4.05
CA ALA A 185 -0.32 13.83 -4.81
C ALA A 185 -0.65 12.37 -4.51
N ILE A 186 -1.91 12.02 -4.72
CA ILE A 186 -2.44 10.67 -4.65
C ILE A 186 -2.96 10.27 -6.03
N ILE A 187 -2.63 9.06 -6.49
CA ILE A 187 -3.23 8.41 -7.65
C ILE A 187 -3.95 7.16 -7.16
N ALA A 188 -5.26 7.13 -7.23
CA ALA A 188 -6.08 6.02 -6.75
C ALA A 188 -6.69 5.26 -7.93
N PHE A 189 -6.28 4.02 -8.12
CA PHE A 189 -6.83 3.11 -9.11
C PHE A 189 -7.94 2.28 -8.49
N ALA A 190 -9.16 2.43 -9.02
CA ALA A 190 -10.34 1.70 -8.58
C ALA A 190 -10.46 1.61 -7.04
N PRO A 191 -10.30 2.73 -6.31
CA PRO A 191 -10.27 2.70 -4.85
C PRO A 191 -11.64 2.32 -4.28
N GLY A 192 -11.60 1.43 -3.28
CA GLY A 192 -12.79 0.96 -2.59
C GLY A 192 -12.53 -0.28 -1.77
N ARG A 193 -13.54 -0.69 -1.00
CA ARG A 193 -13.59 -1.93 -0.22
C ARG A 193 -14.97 -2.57 -0.32
N GLY A 194 -15.05 -3.86 -0.07
CA GLY A 194 -16.31 -4.59 -0.06
C GLY A 194 -16.90 -4.87 -1.44
N GLY A 195 -16.15 -4.65 -2.52
CA GLY A 195 -16.55 -5.04 -3.87
C GLY A 195 -16.55 -6.55 -4.07
N HIS A 196 -17.32 -7.05 -5.03
CA HIS A 196 -17.60 -8.48 -5.25
C HIS A 196 -18.13 -9.18 -3.99
N ALA A 197 -19.05 -8.53 -3.29
CA ALA A 197 -19.74 -9.17 -2.16
C ALA A 197 -20.33 -10.50 -2.60
N ASN A 198 -20.04 -11.57 -1.83
CA ASN A 198 -20.43 -12.95 -2.15
C ASN A 198 -19.89 -13.46 -3.52
N ASP A 199 -18.73 -12.95 -3.96
CA ASP A 199 -18.11 -13.24 -5.26
C ASP A 199 -18.99 -12.82 -6.48
N GLU A 200 -19.96 -11.91 -6.28
CA GLU A 200 -20.84 -11.40 -7.35
C GLU A 200 -20.32 -10.07 -7.92
N SER A 201 -20.22 -10.01 -9.26
CA SER A 201 -19.84 -8.80 -9.97
C SER A 201 -20.83 -7.64 -9.71
N ASN A 202 -20.28 -6.43 -9.54
CA ASN A 202 -21.03 -5.20 -9.26
C ASN A 202 -21.82 -5.21 -7.94
N ARG A 203 -21.56 -6.18 -7.07
CA ARG A 203 -22.15 -6.21 -5.72
C ARG A 203 -21.17 -5.67 -4.70
N ILE A 204 -21.63 -4.71 -3.93
CA ILE A 204 -20.82 -4.01 -2.92
C ILE A 204 -21.46 -4.19 -1.55
N CYS A 205 -20.66 -4.55 -0.54
CA CYS A 205 -21.09 -4.58 0.84
C CYS A 205 -21.42 -3.16 1.30
N ALA A 206 -22.57 -2.97 1.96
CA ALA A 206 -22.98 -1.69 2.54
C ALA A 206 -22.60 -0.45 1.69
N PRO A 207 -23.07 -0.31 0.45
CA PRO A 207 -22.61 0.72 -0.49
C PRO A 207 -22.87 2.15 0.04
N HIS A 208 -23.92 2.36 0.82
CA HIS A 208 -24.22 3.65 1.44
C HIS A 208 -23.17 4.04 2.49
N THR A 209 -22.66 3.07 3.26
CA THR A 209 -21.60 3.29 4.25
C THR A 209 -20.27 3.62 3.54
N LEU A 210 -19.99 2.99 2.39
CA LEU A 210 -18.81 3.30 1.59
C LEU A 210 -18.88 4.74 1.03
N LEU A 211 -20.04 5.19 0.56
CA LEU A 211 -20.29 6.57 0.16
C LEU A 211 -20.09 7.57 1.32
N ALA A 212 -20.62 7.26 2.50
CA ALA A 212 -20.45 8.09 3.69
C ALA A 212 -18.97 8.20 4.11
N ALA A 213 -18.21 7.09 4.01
CA ALA A 213 -16.79 7.07 4.31
C ALA A 213 -15.96 7.87 3.28
N ALA A 214 -16.31 7.83 1.98
CA ALA A 214 -15.71 8.69 0.97
C ALA A 214 -15.92 10.19 1.30
N ALA A 215 -17.12 10.56 1.71
CA ALA A 215 -17.43 11.91 2.17
C ALA A 215 -16.61 12.30 3.40
N GLU A 216 -16.45 11.39 4.37
CA GLU A 216 -15.63 11.62 5.57
C GLU A 216 -14.17 11.91 5.22
N PHE A 217 -13.57 11.15 4.31
CA PHE A 217 -12.20 11.40 3.86
C PHE A 217 -12.05 12.73 3.12
N GLY A 218 -13.10 13.19 2.44
CA GLY A 218 -13.10 14.48 1.75
C GLY A 218 -13.05 15.70 2.68
N LYS A 219 -13.60 15.61 3.91
CA LYS A 219 -13.75 16.75 4.83
C LYS A 219 -12.42 17.43 5.19
N ALA A 220 -11.38 16.66 5.43
CA ALA A 220 -10.07 17.16 5.84
C ALA A 220 -9.01 17.04 4.73
N ALA A 221 -9.42 16.70 3.51
CA ALA A 221 -8.50 16.45 2.41
C ALA A 221 -7.74 17.72 2.01
N ARG A 222 -6.42 17.61 1.94
CA ARG A 222 -5.48 18.67 1.52
C ARG A 222 -4.69 18.28 0.28
N ILE A 223 -4.49 16.97 0.09
CA ILE A 223 -3.73 16.41 -1.03
C ILE A 223 -4.67 16.22 -2.23
N PRO A 224 -4.28 16.66 -3.44
CA PRO A 224 -5.07 16.38 -4.64
C PRO A 224 -5.04 14.90 -4.99
N VAL A 225 -6.19 14.38 -5.40
CA VAL A 225 -6.40 12.98 -5.79
C VAL A 225 -6.71 12.91 -7.28
N THR A 226 -6.00 12.05 -8.02
CA THR A 226 -6.42 11.58 -9.34
C THR A 226 -7.02 10.18 -9.17
N TRP A 227 -8.30 10.04 -9.51
CA TRP A 227 -9.08 8.82 -9.33
C TRP A 227 -9.33 8.17 -10.68
N LEU A 228 -8.77 6.99 -10.90
CA LEU A 228 -8.77 6.28 -12.18
C LEU A 228 -9.60 5.00 -12.09
N VAL A 229 -10.55 4.80 -13.00
CA VAL A 229 -11.40 3.61 -13.08
C VAL A 229 -11.55 3.19 -14.53
N ALA A 230 -11.39 1.91 -14.84
CA ALA A 230 -11.65 1.36 -16.17
C ALA A 230 -13.15 1.16 -16.41
N ALA A 231 -13.59 1.29 -17.66
CA ALA A 231 -15.00 1.16 -18.04
C ALA A 231 -15.60 -0.22 -17.74
N ASN A 232 -14.76 -1.25 -17.63
CA ASN A 232 -15.15 -2.63 -17.31
C ASN A 232 -14.72 -3.07 -15.91
N ASP A 233 -14.58 -2.14 -14.96
CA ASP A 233 -14.40 -2.49 -13.56
C ASP A 233 -15.72 -3.06 -13.01
N SER A 234 -15.69 -4.32 -12.55
CA SER A 234 -16.86 -4.99 -11.99
C SER A 234 -16.86 -5.05 -10.46
N TYR A 235 -15.80 -4.56 -9.80
CA TYR A 235 -15.76 -4.39 -8.34
C TYR A 235 -16.42 -3.08 -7.91
N PHE A 236 -16.07 -1.99 -8.60
CA PHE A 236 -16.62 -0.66 -8.37
C PHE A 236 -16.96 -0.03 -9.72
N ALA A 237 -18.09 -0.46 -10.29
CA ALA A 237 -18.53 0.01 -11.60
C ALA A 237 -18.40 1.54 -11.73
N PRO A 238 -18.07 2.08 -12.92
CA PRO A 238 -17.79 3.49 -13.11
C PRO A 238 -18.85 4.43 -12.53
N ALA A 239 -20.14 4.09 -12.63
CA ALA A 239 -21.22 4.89 -12.07
C ALA A 239 -21.14 5.00 -10.54
N PHE A 240 -20.80 3.92 -9.86
CA PHE A 240 -20.63 3.92 -8.40
C PHE A 240 -19.34 4.65 -7.99
N SER A 241 -18.25 4.44 -8.74
CA SER A 241 -17.00 5.17 -8.53
C SER A 241 -17.14 6.68 -8.71
N ILE A 242 -17.95 7.13 -9.68
CA ILE A 242 -18.34 8.54 -9.84
C ILE A 242 -19.05 9.03 -8.57
N ALA A 243 -20.01 8.27 -8.06
CA ALA A 243 -20.74 8.66 -6.85
C ALA A 243 -19.82 8.79 -5.62
N LEU A 244 -18.84 7.87 -5.45
CA LEU A 244 -17.82 7.94 -4.41
C LEU A 244 -16.94 9.20 -4.56
N ALA A 245 -16.43 9.47 -5.76
CA ALA A 245 -15.61 10.65 -6.05
C ALA A 245 -16.40 11.96 -5.81
N GLU A 246 -17.69 11.98 -6.16
CA GLU A 246 -18.60 13.11 -5.89
C GLU A 246 -18.82 13.31 -4.39
N ALA A 247 -19.00 12.23 -3.61
CA ALA A 247 -19.15 12.31 -2.16
C ALA A 247 -17.88 12.91 -1.52
N PHE A 248 -16.69 12.44 -1.95
CA PHE A 248 -15.40 12.99 -1.52
C PHE A 248 -15.28 14.49 -1.87
N ARG A 249 -15.62 14.89 -3.13
CA ARG A 249 -15.49 16.26 -3.61
C ARG A 249 -16.45 17.22 -2.90
N ARG A 250 -17.72 16.84 -2.74
CA ARG A 250 -18.73 17.68 -2.06
C ARG A 250 -18.38 17.97 -0.60
N SER A 251 -17.59 17.08 0.02
CA SER A 251 -17.10 17.26 1.37
C SER A 251 -15.84 18.12 1.48
N GLY A 252 -15.27 18.59 0.36
CA GLY A 252 -14.10 19.48 0.34
C GLY A 252 -12.85 18.89 -0.34
N GLY A 253 -12.86 17.62 -0.66
CA GLY A 253 -11.72 16.95 -1.30
C GLY A 253 -11.49 17.41 -2.75
N LYS A 254 -10.23 17.58 -3.12
CA LYS A 254 -9.82 17.89 -4.50
C LYS A 254 -9.62 16.60 -5.27
N VAL A 255 -10.53 16.27 -6.18
CA VAL A 255 -10.48 15.04 -6.97
C VAL A 255 -10.62 15.34 -8.47
N ASP A 256 -9.71 14.77 -9.26
CA ASP A 256 -9.77 14.66 -10.73
C ASP A 256 -10.14 13.22 -11.09
N PHE A 257 -11.41 12.99 -11.39
CA PHE A 257 -11.92 11.66 -11.76
C PHE A 257 -11.71 11.42 -13.27
N ARG A 258 -11.18 10.24 -13.60
CA ARG A 258 -10.95 9.80 -14.96
C ARG A 258 -11.55 8.41 -15.20
N ALA A 259 -12.54 8.34 -16.07
CA ALA A 259 -12.99 7.08 -16.65
C ALA A 259 -12.04 6.71 -17.80
N LEU A 260 -11.40 5.56 -17.68
CA LEU A 260 -10.50 5.03 -18.69
C LEU A 260 -11.22 3.99 -19.56
N PRO A 261 -10.74 3.72 -20.77
CA PRO A 261 -11.29 2.64 -21.58
C PRO A 261 -11.27 1.30 -20.87
N ALA A 262 -12.04 0.33 -21.36
CA ALA A 262 -11.99 -1.05 -20.88
C ALA A 262 -10.56 -1.62 -21.06
N VAL A 263 -10.09 -2.37 -20.05
CA VAL A 263 -8.76 -2.99 -20.05
C VAL A 263 -8.90 -4.46 -19.69
N GLY A 264 -8.44 -5.34 -20.57
CA GLY A 264 -8.52 -6.79 -20.35
C GLY A 264 -9.96 -7.27 -20.17
N SER A 265 -10.12 -8.40 -19.52
CA SER A 265 -11.43 -8.98 -19.15
C SER A 265 -12.05 -8.35 -17.91
N GLU A 266 -11.20 -7.80 -17.01
CA GLU A 266 -11.60 -7.19 -15.75
C GLU A 266 -10.76 -5.93 -15.49
N GLY A 267 -11.42 -4.78 -15.54
CA GLY A 267 -10.79 -3.47 -15.46
C GLY A 267 -10.24 -3.13 -14.08
N HIS A 268 -10.72 -3.81 -13.03
CA HIS A 268 -10.26 -3.57 -11.66
C HIS A 268 -8.74 -3.76 -11.51
N TRP A 269 -8.18 -4.74 -12.22
CA TRP A 269 -6.76 -5.10 -12.18
C TRP A 269 -5.90 -4.37 -13.22
N MET A 270 -6.43 -3.33 -13.87
CA MET A 270 -5.74 -2.62 -14.94
C MET A 270 -4.32 -2.17 -14.57
N ILE A 271 -4.12 -1.70 -13.33
CA ILE A 271 -2.82 -1.18 -12.85
C ILE A 271 -1.70 -2.25 -12.86
N GLU A 272 -2.05 -3.53 -12.83
CA GLU A 272 -1.10 -4.64 -12.83
C GLU A 272 -0.63 -5.02 -14.25
N SER A 273 -1.31 -4.50 -15.30
CA SER A 273 -1.03 -4.82 -16.69
C SER A 273 -0.33 -3.68 -17.43
N GLU A 274 0.49 -4.03 -18.43
CA GLU A 274 1.10 -3.04 -19.32
C GLU A 274 0.06 -2.22 -20.07
N ALA A 275 -1.02 -2.86 -20.54
CA ALA A 275 -2.11 -2.20 -21.26
C ALA A 275 -2.80 -1.15 -20.39
N GLY A 276 -3.05 -1.47 -19.12
CA GLY A 276 -3.68 -0.54 -18.18
C GLY A 276 -2.77 0.61 -17.78
N VAL A 277 -1.49 0.35 -17.51
CA VAL A 277 -0.50 1.42 -17.25
C VAL A 277 -0.35 2.33 -18.48
N LYS A 278 -0.36 1.77 -19.69
CA LYS A 278 -0.35 2.53 -20.94
C LYS A 278 -1.59 3.40 -21.06
N ALA A 279 -2.78 2.88 -20.78
CA ALA A 279 -4.05 3.64 -20.81
C ALA A 279 -4.03 4.81 -19.82
N ALA A 280 -3.47 4.61 -18.61
CA ALA A 280 -3.37 5.61 -17.57
C ALA A 280 -2.15 6.55 -17.70
N SER A 281 -1.22 6.28 -18.62
CA SER A 281 0.11 6.90 -18.66
C SER A 281 0.10 8.43 -18.74
N ALA A 282 -0.85 9.02 -19.49
CA ALA A 282 -0.99 10.46 -19.63
C ALA A 282 -1.46 11.10 -18.31
N ASP A 283 -2.38 10.46 -17.60
CA ASP A 283 -2.90 10.94 -16.31
C ASP A 283 -1.85 10.81 -15.22
N ILE A 284 -1.12 9.69 -15.17
CA ILE A 284 0.00 9.52 -14.24
C ILE A 284 1.07 10.59 -14.52
N ALA A 285 1.50 10.75 -15.77
CA ALA A 285 2.53 11.74 -16.14
C ALA A 285 2.16 13.17 -15.76
N ARG A 286 0.87 13.54 -15.91
CA ARG A 286 0.36 14.85 -15.50
C ARG A 286 0.51 15.08 -13.99
N VAL A 287 0.16 14.09 -13.16
CA VAL A 287 0.31 14.15 -11.70
C VAL A 287 1.78 14.27 -11.30
N LEU A 288 2.66 13.56 -12.01
CA LEU A 288 4.09 13.60 -11.75
C LEU A 288 4.77 14.92 -12.22
N ASN A 289 4.00 15.85 -12.83
CA ASN A 289 4.53 17.09 -13.44
C ASN A 289 5.64 16.81 -14.46
N LEU A 290 5.49 15.76 -15.24
CA LEU A 290 6.45 15.36 -16.27
C LEU A 290 6.06 15.98 -17.62
N PRO A 291 7.05 16.40 -18.44
CA PRO A 291 6.75 16.85 -19.80
C PRO A 291 6.05 15.73 -20.58
N LYS A 292 5.08 16.12 -21.44
CA LYS A 292 4.43 15.15 -22.33
C LYS A 292 5.50 14.42 -23.17
N PRO A 293 5.39 13.10 -23.39
CA PRO A 293 6.25 12.42 -24.33
C PRO A 293 6.24 13.15 -25.68
N MET A 294 7.40 13.48 -26.20
CA MET A 294 7.48 14.00 -27.56
C MET A 294 6.90 12.94 -28.49
N ALA A 295 5.96 13.33 -29.33
CA ALA A 295 5.42 12.45 -30.34
C ALA A 295 6.60 11.95 -31.20
N THR A 296 6.89 10.66 -31.15
CA THR A 296 7.86 10.06 -32.08
C THR A 296 7.28 10.24 -33.47
N LYS A 297 7.94 11.09 -34.29
CA LYS A 297 7.64 11.12 -35.72
C LYS A 297 7.83 9.69 -36.21
N LYS A 298 6.75 9.07 -36.71
CA LYS A 298 6.86 7.82 -37.47
C LYS A 298 7.81 8.05 -38.65
N PRO A 299 8.77 7.13 -38.86
CA PRO A 299 9.63 7.18 -40.05
C PRO A 299 8.83 7.05 -41.32
#